data_20157510c8eeef2cf89023534e959c39
#
_entry.id   20157510c8eeef2cf89023534e959c39
#
_cell.length_a   1.000
_cell.length_b   1.000
_cell.length_c   1.000
_cell.angle_alpha   90.00
_cell.angle_beta   90.00
_cell.angle_gamma   90.00
#
_symmetry.space_group_name_H-M   'P 1'
#
loop_
_entity.id
_entity.type
_entity.pdbx_description
1 polymer ?
#
loop_
_entity_poly.entity_id
_entity_poly.type
_entity_poly.pdbx_seq_one_letter_code
_entity_poly.pdbx_strand_id
1 'polypeptide(L)'
;FNETVPLDSILRAGRGGVLAVVLGAWCLVKIERWVRKWMPESLDIVFTPLITMILCLVPYILIIMPATGYVSTALCWVVEKLCMSDILIVRIIAGYISTALFLPMVAMGMHHGLVALYSVQLESFGYVTLYPALAMAGAGQVGAAVAIYFKAKKCGNTRLKNVITGALPAGLLGIGEPLIYGVTLPMAKPFISAGLGAGFGGAFVMAMQVAATAWGPSGLLALFVMTAGPHGVAASVGCYAVGLVICYIMGFIVTNAMVSVEDVANA
;
A
#
# COMPACT_ATOMS: atom_id res chain seq x y z
N PHE A 1 -12.23 18.67 -18.25
CA PHE A 1 -10.93 19.27 -17.95
C PHE A 1 -9.87 18.50 -18.73
N ASN A 2 -9.30 19.07 -19.82
CA ASN A 2 -7.98 18.79 -20.38
C ASN A 2 -7.78 17.66 -21.39
N GLU A 3 -8.64 17.49 -22.36
CA GLU A 3 -8.28 16.79 -23.61
C GLU A 3 -7.25 17.59 -24.47
N THR A 4 -7.05 18.88 -24.16
CA THR A 4 -6.21 19.80 -24.96
C THR A 4 -4.80 20.02 -24.42
N VAL A 5 -4.47 19.56 -23.18
CA VAL A 5 -3.15 19.76 -22.58
C VAL A 5 -2.38 18.44 -22.62
N PRO A 6 -1.24 18.36 -23.34
CA PRO A 6 -0.42 17.15 -23.39
C PRO A 6 -0.02 16.64 -21.99
N LEU A 7 0.11 15.33 -21.85
CA LEU A 7 0.51 14.67 -20.58
C LEU A 7 1.83 15.21 -20.03
N ASP A 8 2.72 15.68 -20.89
CA ASP A 8 4.05 16.19 -20.57
C ASP A 8 4.06 17.70 -20.26
N SER A 9 2.93 18.38 -20.42
CA SER A 9 2.87 19.83 -20.21
C SER A 9 3.09 20.20 -18.75
N ILE A 10 3.89 21.26 -18.53
CA ILE A 10 4.10 21.90 -17.23
C ILE A 10 2.77 22.40 -16.64
N LEU A 11 1.85 22.81 -17.53
CA LEU A 11 0.56 23.40 -17.17
C LEU A 11 -0.52 22.37 -16.83
N ARG A 12 -0.22 21.08 -16.89
CA ARG A 12 -1.18 20.04 -16.50
C ARG A 12 -1.46 20.12 -15.00
N ALA A 13 -2.70 20.34 -14.65
CA ALA A 13 -3.14 20.36 -13.26
C ALA A 13 -2.84 19.00 -12.57
N GLY A 14 -2.32 19.05 -11.36
CA GLY A 14 -2.02 17.83 -10.56
C GLY A 14 -0.73 17.10 -10.94
N ARG A 15 0.08 17.60 -11.86
CA ARG A 15 1.36 16.97 -12.24
C ARG A 15 2.25 16.76 -11.02
N GLY A 16 2.79 15.55 -10.88
CA GLY A 16 3.56 15.13 -9.71
C GLY A 16 2.72 14.60 -8.54
N GLY A 17 1.38 14.71 -8.62
CA GLY A 17 0.45 14.11 -7.66
C GLY A 17 0.80 14.42 -6.21
N VAL A 18 0.67 13.40 -5.36
CA VAL A 18 0.93 13.51 -3.90
C VAL A 18 2.38 13.91 -3.60
N LEU A 19 3.37 13.51 -4.43
CA LEU A 19 4.77 13.91 -4.24
C LEU A 19 4.95 15.42 -4.35
N ALA A 20 4.27 16.05 -5.32
CA ALA A 20 4.28 17.50 -5.46
C ALA A 20 3.66 18.19 -4.24
N VAL A 21 2.54 17.66 -3.72
CA VAL A 21 1.87 18.21 -2.55
C VAL A 21 2.76 18.15 -1.31
N VAL A 22 3.42 17.02 -1.04
CA VAL A 22 4.33 16.85 0.11
C VAL A 22 5.50 17.83 0.05
N LEU A 23 6.18 17.92 -1.11
CA LEU A 23 7.27 18.87 -1.28
C LEU A 23 6.80 20.32 -1.27
N GLY A 24 5.62 20.61 -1.84
CA GLY A 24 5.00 21.92 -1.80
C GLY A 24 4.68 22.36 -0.38
N ALA A 25 4.09 21.48 0.43
CA ALA A 25 3.81 21.75 1.83
C ALA A 25 5.10 22.00 2.63
N TRP A 26 6.15 21.22 2.39
CA TRP A 26 7.45 21.46 3.01
C TRP A 26 8.04 22.82 2.63
N CYS A 27 7.99 23.20 1.35
CA CYS A 27 8.42 24.50 0.88
C CYS A 27 7.60 25.63 1.49
N LEU A 28 6.26 25.47 1.55
CA LEU A 28 5.35 26.44 2.14
C LEU A 28 5.72 26.74 3.58
N VAL A 29 5.96 25.70 4.41
CA VAL A 29 6.36 25.86 5.81
C VAL A 29 7.71 26.59 5.94
N LYS A 30 8.66 26.32 5.04
CA LYS A 30 9.96 27.01 5.04
C LYS A 30 9.81 28.49 4.68
N ILE A 31 9.01 28.81 3.67
CA ILE A 31 8.74 30.18 3.25
C ILE A 31 7.96 30.93 4.32
N GLU A 32 6.93 30.31 4.91
CA GLU A 32 6.17 30.91 6.00
C GLU A 32 7.07 31.31 7.20
N ARG A 33 7.91 30.35 7.65
CA ARG A 33 8.87 30.63 8.74
C ARG A 33 9.86 31.74 8.40
N TRP A 34 10.20 31.91 7.14
CA TRP A 34 11.07 33.00 6.69
C TRP A 34 10.32 34.33 6.61
N VAL A 35 9.10 34.37 6.07
CA VAL A 35 8.25 35.57 6.02
C VAL A 35 7.94 36.08 7.44
N ARG A 36 7.58 35.18 8.35
CA ARG A 36 7.24 35.51 9.74
C ARG A 36 8.38 36.15 10.52
N LYS A 37 9.64 35.98 10.10
CA LYS A 37 10.79 36.62 10.79
C LYS A 37 10.87 38.13 10.65
N TRP A 38 10.31 38.68 9.57
CA TRP A 38 10.35 40.11 9.28
C TRP A 38 8.96 40.75 9.26
N MET A 39 7.92 39.96 9.46
CA MET A 39 6.56 40.45 9.46
C MET A 39 6.23 41.12 10.84
N PRO A 40 5.69 42.36 10.83
CA PRO A 40 5.19 42.99 12.05
C PRO A 40 3.98 42.21 12.61
N GLU A 41 3.91 42.10 13.96
CA GLU A 41 2.83 41.38 14.65
C GLU A 41 1.43 41.82 14.24
N SER A 42 1.22 43.12 14.04
CA SER A 42 -0.07 43.69 13.61
C SER A 42 -0.55 43.21 12.24
N LEU A 43 0.35 42.77 11.37
CA LEU A 43 0.07 42.37 10.03
C LEU A 43 0.20 40.84 9.81
N ASP A 44 0.73 40.13 10.80
CA ASP A 44 1.10 38.71 10.67
C ASP A 44 -0.07 37.82 10.25
N ILE A 45 -1.24 38.01 10.86
CA ILE A 45 -2.43 37.14 10.63
C ILE A 45 -2.90 37.18 9.18
N VAL A 46 -2.81 38.33 8.51
CA VAL A 46 -3.33 38.51 7.14
C VAL A 46 -2.23 38.39 6.09
N PHE A 47 -1.11 39.10 6.31
CA PHE A 47 -0.08 39.24 5.27
C PHE A 47 0.90 38.07 5.23
N THR A 48 1.17 37.39 6.35
CA THR A 48 2.06 36.24 6.34
C THR A 48 1.52 35.09 5.47
N PRO A 49 0.27 34.61 5.64
CA PRO A 49 -0.24 33.57 4.75
C PRO A 49 -0.36 34.04 3.31
N LEU A 50 -0.79 35.28 3.05
CA LEU A 50 -0.92 35.82 1.69
C LEU A 50 0.42 35.83 0.94
N ILE A 51 1.43 36.42 1.55
CA ILE A 51 2.77 36.53 0.96
C ILE A 51 3.40 35.12 0.80
N THR A 52 3.24 34.28 1.80
CA THR A 52 3.73 32.89 1.74
C THR A 52 3.12 32.12 0.58
N MET A 53 1.81 32.22 0.38
CA MET A 53 1.13 31.57 -0.75
C MET A 53 1.64 32.07 -2.09
N ILE A 54 1.76 33.40 -2.27
CA ILE A 54 2.26 33.99 -3.53
C ILE A 54 3.70 33.53 -3.80
N LEU A 55 4.57 33.60 -2.81
CA LEU A 55 5.97 33.21 -2.95
C LEU A 55 6.14 31.71 -3.15
N CYS A 56 5.24 30.88 -2.62
CA CYS A 56 5.29 29.44 -2.81
C CYS A 56 4.72 29.02 -4.16
N LEU A 57 3.69 29.71 -4.67
CA LEU A 57 2.96 29.33 -5.88
C LEU A 57 3.87 29.27 -7.12
N VAL A 58 4.74 30.26 -7.29
CA VAL A 58 5.63 30.34 -8.46
C VAL A 58 6.63 29.16 -8.50
N PRO A 59 7.46 28.91 -7.47
CA PRO A 59 8.35 27.76 -7.49
C PRO A 59 7.58 26.43 -7.46
N TYR A 60 6.38 26.38 -6.87
CA TYR A 60 5.56 25.19 -6.89
C TYR A 60 5.17 24.78 -8.33
N ILE A 61 4.63 25.70 -9.11
CA ILE A 61 4.19 25.43 -10.48
C ILE A 61 5.38 25.20 -11.42
N LEU A 62 6.43 26.02 -11.31
CA LEU A 62 7.51 26.01 -12.29
C LEU A 62 8.61 24.99 -12.01
N ILE A 63 8.79 24.58 -10.74
CA ILE A 63 9.89 23.71 -10.34
C ILE A 63 9.36 22.42 -9.70
N ILE A 64 8.55 22.54 -8.63
CA ILE A 64 8.16 21.37 -7.84
C ILE A 64 7.26 20.42 -8.64
N MET A 65 6.20 20.94 -9.28
CA MET A 65 5.30 20.11 -10.07
C MET A 65 5.99 19.39 -11.24
N PRO A 66 6.80 20.07 -12.09
CA PRO A 66 7.52 19.36 -13.14
C PRO A 66 8.53 18.35 -12.63
N ALA A 67 9.34 18.71 -11.63
CA ALA A 67 10.36 17.82 -11.08
C ALA A 67 9.73 16.55 -10.46
N THR A 68 8.71 16.73 -9.64
CA THR A 68 7.98 15.59 -9.06
C THR A 68 7.22 14.80 -10.11
N GLY A 69 6.73 15.43 -11.17
CA GLY A 69 6.11 14.77 -12.31
C GLY A 69 7.07 13.79 -12.99
N TYR A 70 8.29 14.21 -13.27
CA TYR A 70 9.31 13.31 -13.83
C TYR A 70 9.67 12.17 -12.90
N VAL A 71 9.82 12.43 -11.59
CA VAL A 71 10.07 11.39 -10.59
C VAL A 71 8.92 10.38 -10.54
N SER A 72 7.69 10.87 -10.52
CA SER A 72 6.49 10.02 -10.50
C SER A 72 6.40 9.15 -11.76
N THR A 73 6.65 9.72 -12.94
CA THR A 73 6.66 8.97 -14.21
C THR A 73 7.76 7.90 -14.22
N ALA A 74 8.96 8.22 -13.75
CA ALA A 74 10.05 7.26 -13.67
C ALA A 74 9.73 6.11 -12.69
N LEU A 75 9.16 6.41 -11.53
CA LEU A 75 8.72 5.39 -10.57
C LEU A 75 7.62 4.49 -11.16
N CYS A 76 6.63 5.08 -11.84
CA CYS A 76 5.59 4.29 -12.50
C CYS A 76 6.14 3.40 -13.58
N TRP A 77 7.08 3.90 -14.38
CA TRP A 77 7.74 3.09 -15.41
C TRP A 77 8.48 1.89 -14.82
N VAL A 78 9.22 2.07 -13.72
CA VAL A 78 9.89 0.97 -13.02
C VAL A 78 8.89 -0.06 -12.51
N VAL A 79 7.81 0.40 -11.85
CA VAL A 79 6.79 -0.51 -11.31
C VAL A 79 6.06 -1.25 -12.44
N GLU A 80 5.71 -0.58 -13.51
CA GLU A 80 5.07 -1.20 -14.67
C GLU A 80 5.97 -2.26 -15.30
N LYS A 81 7.26 -1.97 -15.48
CA LYS A 81 8.24 -2.94 -16.01
C LYS A 81 8.41 -4.17 -15.12
N LEU A 82 8.19 -4.04 -13.81
CA LEU A 82 8.21 -5.18 -12.88
C LEU A 82 6.88 -5.93 -12.86
N CYS A 83 5.77 -5.20 -12.73
CA CYS A 83 4.44 -5.77 -12.54
C CYS A 83 3.83 -6.33 -13.85
N MET A 84 4.09 -5.66 -14.98
CA MET A 84 3.57 -6.00 -16.31
C MET A 84 4.67 -6.51 -17.24
N SER A 85 5.80 -6.98 -16.71
CA SER A 85 6.88 -7.56 -17.50
C SER A 85 6.36 -8.72 -18.38
N ASP A 86 6.87 -8.85 -19.61
CA ASP A 86 6.58 -10.02 -20.46
C ASP A 86 7.19 -11.31 -19.89
N ILE A 87 8.21 -11.17 -19.04
CA ILE A 87 8.91 -12.31 -18.43
C ILE A 87 8.16 -12.74 -17.16
N LEU A 88 7.52 -13.90 -17.21
CA LEU A 88 6.74 -14.46 -16.09
C LEU A 88 7.53 -14.53 -14.77
N ILE A 89 8.80 -14.96 -14.84
CA ILE A 89 9.65 -15.08 -13.64
C ILE A 89 9.87 -13.73 -12.96
N VAL A 90 10.02 -12.65 -13.73
CA VAL A 90 10.16 -11.28 -13.17
C VAL A 90 8.91 -10.90 -12.38
N ARG A 91 7.73 -11.14 -12.95
CA ARG A 91 6.45 -10.88 -12.25
C ARG A 91 6.30 -11.71 -10.97
N ILE A 92 6.63 -12.99 -11.01
CA ILE A 92 6.55 -13.88 -9.85
C ILE A 92 7.47 -13.37 -8.73
N ILE A 93 8.73 -13.08 -9.03
CA ILE A 93 9.70 -12.60 -8.03
C ILE A 93 9.30 -11.23 -7.49
N ALA A 94 8.91 -10.29 -8.37
CA ALA A 94 8.47 -8.96 -7.97
C ALA A 94 7.21 -9.04 -7.09
N GLY A 95 6.23 -9.88 -7.45
CA GLY A 95 5.02 -10.09 -6.67
C GLY A 95 5.31 -10.71 -5.31
N TYR A 96 6.16 -11.71 -5.24
CA TYR A 96 6.55 -12.32 -3.98
C TYR A 96 7.24 -11.33 -3.04
N ILE A 97 8.29 -10.66 -3.53
CA ILE A 97 9.11 -9.76 -2.71
C ILE A 97 8.29 -8.55 -2.25
N SER A 98 7.57 -7.90 -3.17
CA SER A 98 6.78 -6.71 -2.82
C SER A 98 5.71 -7.02 -1.77
N THR A 99 5.02 -8.15 -1.90
CA THR A 99 3.99 -8.57 -0.95
C THR A 99 4.59 -9.00 0.40
N ALA A 100 5.67 -9.76 0.40
CA ALA A 100 6.34 -10.21 1.63
C ALA A 100 6.90 -9.03 2.44
N LEU A 101 7.40 -7.98 1.78
CA LEU A 101 7.94 -6.78 2.42
C LEU A 101 6.86 -5.75 2.78
N PHE A 102 5.63 -5.92 2.31
CA PHE A 102 4.57 -4.92 2.54
C PHE A 102 4.20 -4.78 4.02
N LEU A 103 4.12 -5.89 4.78
CA LEU A 103 3.79 -5.84 6.21
C LEU A 103 4.80 -5.02 7.04
N PRO A 104 6.12 -5.21 6.91
CA PRO A 104 7.11 -4.31 7.51
C PRO A 104 6.90 -2.84 7.14
N MET A 105 6.57 -2.55 5.88
CA MET A 105 6.27 -1.17 5.44
C MET A 105 5.01 -0.63 6.10
N VAL A 106 3.99 -1.47 6.31
CA VAL A 106 2.76 -1.10 7.05
C VAL A 106 3.10 -0.75 8.50
N ALA A 107 3.86 -1.60 9.19
CA ALA A 107 4.24 -1.39 10.58
C ALA A 107 5.05 -0.09 10.79
N MET A 108 5.87 0.29 9.81
CA MET A 108 6.64 1.54 9.81
C MET A 108 5.86 2.76 9.27
N GLY A 109 4.60 2.58 8.83
CA GLY A 109 3.81 3.65 8.21
C GLY A 109 4.23 4.05 6.79
N MET A 110 5.23 3.39 6.22
CA MET A 110 5.79 3.73 4.89
C MET A 110 4.84 3.39 3.73
N HIS A 111 3.87 2.48 3.95
CA HIS A 111 2.90 2.05 2.94
C HIS A 111 2.04 3.20 2.39
N HIS A 112 1.83 4.27 3.16
CA HIS A 112 1.13 5.47 2.68
C HIS A 112 1.87 6.17 1.52
N GLY A 113 3.20 6.03 1.44
CA GLY A 113 3.97 6.50 0.28
C GLY A 113 3.59 5.81 -1.03
N LEU A 114 3.14 4.56 -0.96
CA LEU A 114 2.69 3.81 -2.14
C LEU A 114 1.34 4.29 -2.69
N VAL A 115 0.53 4.97 -1.87
CA VAL A 115 -0.73 5.58 -2.32
C VAL A 115 -0.46 6.64 -3.40
N ALA A 116 0.63 7.40 -3.26
CA ALA A 116 1.06 8.33 -4.29
C ALA A 116 1.33 7.62 -5.63
N LEU A 117 1.99 6.45 -5.56
CA LEU A 117 2.31 5.65 -6.73
C LEU A 117 1.04 5.06 -7.39
N TYR A 118 0.07 4.61 -6.58
CA TYR A 118 -1.23 4.14 -7.10
C TYR A 118 -1.98 5.26 -7.82
N SER A 119 -1.99 6.49 -7.26
CA SER A 119 -2.63 7.65 -7.91
C SER A 119 -2.01 7.94 -9.26
N VAL A 120 -0.68 7.93 -9.35
CA VAL A 120 0.02 8.19 -10.62
C VAL A 120 -0.21 7.06 -11.64
N GLN A 121 -0.26 5.79 -11.21
CA GLN A 121 -0.62 4.68 -12.09
C GLN A 121 -2.04 4.84 -12.65
N LEU A 122 -3.00 5.17 -11.78
CA LEU A 122 -4.39 5.36 -12.21
C LEU A 122 -4.53 6.52 -13.19
N GLU A 123 -3.85 7.64 -12.95
CA GLU A 123 -3.84 8.79 -13.85
C GLU A 123 -3.17 8.49 -15.20
N SER A 124 -2.08 7.72 -15.20
CA SER A 124 -1.28 7.45 -16.39
C SER A 124 -1.81 6.29 -17.25
N PHE A 125 -2.32 5.24 -16.62
CA PHE A 125 -2.71 3.99 -17.29
C PHE A 125 -4.21 3.69 -17.19
N GLY A 126 -4.94 4.38 -16.30
CA GLY A 126 -6.34 4.08 -16.01
C GLY A 126 -6.54 2.87 -15.07
N TYR A 127 -5.46 2.27 -14.57
CA TYR A 127 -5.48 1.14 -13.63
C TYR A 127 -4.22 1.09 -12.75
N VAL A 128 -4.31 0.34 -11.66
CA VAL A 128 -3.21 0.14 -10.70
C VAL A 128 -2.78 -1.33 -10.73
N THR A 129 -1.50 -1.58 -10.95
CA THR A 129 -0.94 -2.95 -11.08
C THR A 129 -0.29 -3.46 -9.81
N LEU A 130 0.25 -2.56 -8.99
CA LEU A 130 0.96 -2.93 -7.76
C LEU A 130 0.01 -3.28 -6.61
N TYR A 131 -1.09 -2.54 -6.48
CA TYR A 131 -2.05 -2.69 -5.38
C TYR A 131 -2.61 -4.12 -5.22
N PRO A 132 -3.01 -4.84 -6.29
CA PRO A 132 -3.52 -6.20 -6.14
C PRO A 132 -2.56 -7.17 -5.44
N ALA A 133 -1.26 -7.07 -5.74
CA ALA A 133 -0.24 -7.89 -5.09
C ALA A 133 -0.05 -7.49 -3.62
N LEU A 134 0.05 -6.20 -3.33
CA LEU A 134 0.24 -5.71 -1.96
C LEU A 134 -0.97 -6.00 -1.06
N ALA A 135 -2.18 -5.99 -1.61
CA ALA A 135 -3.40 -6.35 -0.89
C ALA A 135 -3.39 -7.81 -0.40
N MET A 136 -2.59 -8.69 -1.00
CA MET A 136 -2.41 -10.07 -0.55
C MET A 136 -1.77 -10.17 0.84
N ALA A 137 -1.02 -9.17 1.28
CA ALA A 137 -0.35 -9.17 2.58
C ALA A 137 -1.35 -9.28 3.76
N GLY A 138 -2.52 -8.64 3.65
CA GLY A 138 -3.60 -8.77 4.62
C GLY A 138 -4.16 -10.20 4.70
N ALA A 139 -4.26 -10.89 3.57
CA ALA A 139 -4.72 -12.28 3.55
C ALA A 139 -3.72 -13.24 4.22
N GLY A 140 -2.41 -13.01 4.06
CA GLY A 140 -1.39 -13.75 4.79
C GLY A 140 -1.50 -13.61 6.32
N GLN A 141 -1.88 -12.42 6.80
CA GLN A 141 -2.16 -12.17 8.22
C GLN A 141 -3.34 -13.00 8.73
N VAL A 142 -4.40 -13.13 7.93
CA VAL A 142 -5.55 -13.97 8.26
C VAL A 142 -5.12 -15.43 8.40
N GLY A 143 -4.36 -15.95 7.44
CA GLY A 143 -3.82 -17.31 7.50
C GLY A 143 -2.95 -17.55 8.74
N ALA A 144 -2.06 -16.60 9.03
CA ALA A 144 -1.20 -16.65 10.23
C ALA A 144 -2.03 -16.62 11.52
N ALA A 145 -3.03 -15.75 11.62
CA ALA A 145 -3.90 -15.65 12.78
C ALA A 145 -4.66 -16.95 13.03
N VAL A 146 -5.13 -17.63 11.99
CA VAL A 146 -5.79 -18.94 12.10
C VAL A 146 -4.82 -19.99 12.66
N ALA A 147 -3.56 -20.02 12.19
CA ALA A 147 -2.54 -20.94 12.71
C ALA A 147 -2.28 -20.69 14.21
N ILE A 148 -2.16 -19.42 14.61
CA ILE A 148 -1.98 -19.03 16.01
C ILE A 148 -3.21 -19.40 16.84
N TYR A 149 -4.42 -19.22 16.33
CA TYR A 149 -5.65 -19.59 17.00
C TYR A 149 -5.67 -21.07 17.42
N PHE A 150 -5.30 -21.97 16.50
CA PHE A 150 -5.24 -23.40 16.82
C PHE A 150 -4.17 -23.72 17.88
N LYS A 151 -3.02 -23.04 17.84
CA LYS A 151 -1.97 -23.20 18.84
C LYS A 151 -2.39 -22.62 20.20
N ALA A 152 -3.03 -21.45 20.22
CA ALA A 152 -3.58 -20.83 21.42
C ALA A 152 -4.65 -21.72 22.10
N LYS A 153 -5.50 -22.36 21.28
CA LYS A 153 -6.45 -23.35 21.75
C LYS A 153 -5.75 -24.55 22.40
N LYS A 154 -4.63 -25.02 21.83
CA LYS A 154 -3.86 -26.17 22.32
C LYS A 154 -3.13 -25.87 23.64
N CYS A 155 -2.57 -24.65 23.80
CA CYS A 155 -1.88 -24.26 25.03
C CYS A 155 -2.77 -23.59 26.09
N GLY A 156 -4.07 -23.40 25.81
CA GLY A 156 -5.00 -22.75 26.73
C GLY A 156 -4.91 -21.26 26.85
N ASN A 157 -4.23 -20.55 25.90
CA ASN A 157 -4.15 -19.09 25.89
C ASN A 157 -5.49 -18.47 25.44
N THR A 158 -6.39 -18.30 26.41
CA THR A 158 -7.75 -17.79 26.19
C THR A 158 -7.73 -16.33 25.73
N ARG A 159 -6.78 -15.52 26.24
CA ARG A 159 -6.64 -14.12 25.86
C ARG A 159 -6.40 -13.98 24.35
N LEU A 160 -5.37 -14.65 23.86
CA LEU A 160 -4.98 -14.57 22.45
C LEU A 160 -6.05 -15.16 21.53
N LYS A 161 -6.69 -16.26 21.95
CA LYS A 161 -7.83 -16.85 21.23
C LYS A 161 -8.98 -15.84 21.06
N ASN A 162 -9.35 -15.12 22.11
CA ASN A 162 -10.44 -14.15 22.07
C ASN A 162 -10.09 -12.93 21.19
N VAL A 163 -8.85 -12.44 21.27
CA VAL A 163 -8.36 -11.35 20.40
C VAL A 163 -8.45 -11.75 18.93
N ILE A 164 -7.98 -12.96 18.59
CA ILE A 164 -8.04 -13.44 17.20
C ILE A 164 -9.49 -13.60 16.73
N THR A 165 -10.36 -14.17 17.54
CA THR A 165 -11.78 -14.35 17.16
C THR A 165 -12.47 -13.02 16.90
N GLY A 166 -12.16 -11.98 17.68
CA GLY A 166 -12.71 -10.64 17.47
C GLY A 166 -12.13 -9.91 16.26
N ALA A 167 -10.84 -10.11 15.95
CA ALA A 167 -10.14 -9.41 14.88
C ALA A 167 -10.29 -10.10 13.51
N LEU A 168 -10.54 -11.41 13.47
CA LEU A 168 -10.54 -12.22 12.25
C LEU A 168 -11.56 -11.75 11.20
N PRO A 169 -12.83 -11.42 11.58
CA PRO A 169 -13.81 -10.92 10.60
C PRO A 169 -13.34 -9.63 9.90
N ALA A 170 -12.76 -8.69 10.65
CA ALA A 170 -12.20 -7.46 10.09
C ALA A 170 -11.05 -7.77 9.12
N GLY A 171 -10.14 -8.68 9.51
CA GLY A 171 -9.03 -9.12 8.66
C GLY A 171 -9.49 -9.76 7.35
N LEU A 172 -10.53 -10.59 7.37
CA LEU A 172 -11.12 -11.20 6.16
C LEU A 172 -11.69 -10.14 5.22
N LEU A 173 -12.32 -9.10 5.77
CA LEU A 173 -12.85 -7.98 5.00
C LEU A 173 -11.75 -7.04 4.48
N GLY A 174 -10.51 -7.18 4.99
CA GLY A 174 -9.36 -6.42 4.50
C GLY A 174 -8.89 -5.29 5.42
N ILE A 175 -9.37 -5.27 6.66
CA ILE A 175 -8.90 -4.39 7.73
C ILE A 175 -7.93 -5.19 8.60
N GLY A 176 -6.64 -5.14 8.24
CA GLY A 176 -5.61 -5.99 8.82
C GLY A 176 -5.06 -5.53 10.17
N GLU A 177 -5.24 -4.25 10.54
CA GLU A 177 -4.62 -3.61 11.70
C GLU A 177 -4.91 -4.35 13.02
N PRO A 178 -6.14 -4.82 13.29
CA PRO A 178 -6.41 -5.56 14.53
C PRO A 178 -5.61 -6.87 14.63
N LEU A 179 -5.38 -7.56 13.52
CA LEU A 179 -4.55 -8.76 13.48
C LEU A 179 -3.06 -8.44 13.56
N ILE A 180 -2.62 -7.35 12.89
CA ILE A 180 -1.23 -6.91 12.91
C ILE A 180 -0.84 -6.54 14.35
N TYR A 181 -1.50 -5.56 14.93
CA TYR A 181 -1.10 -4.97 16.21
C TYR A 181 -1.55 -5.79 17.42
N GLY A 182 -2.67 -6.50 17.31
CA GLY A 182 -3.21 -7.31 18.39
C GLY A 182 -2.63 -8.71 18.50
N VAL A 183 -2.05 -9.25 17.40
CA VAL A 183 -1.66 -10.66 17.35
C VAL A 183 -0.24 -10.85 16.80
N THR A 184 0.02 -10.46 15.56
CA THR A 184 1.21 -10.96 14.85
C THR A 184 2.46 -10.13 15.12
N LEU A 185 2.35 -8.81 15.15
CA LEU A 185 3.49 -7.90 15.38
C LEU A 185 4.08 -8.03 16.78
N PRO A 186 3.27 -8.11 17.90
CA PRO A 186 3.82 -8.31 19.22
C PRO A 186 4.62 -9.60 19.40
N MET A 187 4.26 -10.64 18.64
CA MET A 187 4.95 -11.93 18.67
C MET A 187 6.14 -12.01 17.71
N ALA A 188 6.35 -11.05 16.83
CA ALA A 188 7.37 -10.97 15.80
C ALA A 188 7.40 -12.13 14.78
N LYS A 189 7.61 -13.38 15.21
CA LYS A 189 7.66 -14.57 14.33
C LYS A 189 6.40 -14.71 13.44
N PRO A 190 5.15 -14.61 13.99
CA PRO A 190 3.95 -14.65 13.15
C PRO A 190 3.84 -13.50 12.14
N PHE A 191 4.35 -12.33 12.49
CA PHE A 191 4.35 -11.19 11.59
C PHE A 191 5.23 -11.44 10.36
N ILE A 192 6.43 -11.98 10.56
CA ILE A 192 7.35 -12.34 9.47
C ILE A 192 6.76 -13.49 8.64
N SER A 193 6.26 -14.55 9.31
CA SER A 193 5.72 -15.71 8.62
C SER A 193 4.46 -15.39 7.80
N ALA A 194 3.62 -14.46 8.27
CA ALA A 194 2.47 -13.96 7.52
C ALA A 194 2.89 -13.28 6.21
N GLY A 195 3.92 -12.43 6.26
CA GLY A 195 4.48 -11.78 5.07
C GLY A 195 5.05 -12.78 4.08
N LEU A 196 5.87 -13.72 4.55
CA LEU A 196 6.44 -14.78 3.70
C LEU A 196 5.35 -15.65 3.06
N GLY A 197 4.31 -16.01 3.82
CA GLY A 197 3.17 -16.75 3.30
C GLY A 197 2.34 -15.95 2.28
N ALA A 198 2.14 -14.66 2.53
CA ALA A 198 1.44 -13.78 1.61
C ALA A 198 2.16 -13.61 0.27
N GLY A 199 3.49 -13.66 0.27
CA GLY A 199 4.32 -13.57 -0.93
C GLY A 199 3.90 -14.53 -2.05
N PHE A 200 3.44 -15.74 -1.70
CA PHE A 200 2.97 -16.72 -2.70
C PHE A 200 1.72 -16.25 -3.45
N GLY A 201 0.75 -15.68 -2.75
CA GLY A 201 -0.44 -15.11 -3.38
C GLY A 201 -0.12 -13.86 -4.18
N GLY A 202 0.77 -12.99 -3.67
CA GLY A 202 1.27 -11.83 -4.42
C GLY A 202 2.00 -12.22 -5.71
N ALA A 203 2.83 -13.26 -5.66
CA ALA A 203 3.48 -13.83 -6.82
C ALA A 203 2.46 -14.33 -7.87
N PHE A 204 1.42 -15.04 -7.42
CA PHE A 204 0.36 -15.54 -8.30
C PHE A 204 -0.43 -14.40 -8.95
N VAL A 205 -0.89 -13.42 -8.14
CA VAL A 205 -1.70 -12.30 -8.63
C VAL A 205 -0.92 -11.44 -9.64
N MET A 206 0.36 -11.20 -9.37
CA MET A 206 1.21 -10.46 -10.30
C MET A 206 1.55 -11.28 -11.56
N ALA A 207 1.75 -12.58 -11.42
CA ALA A 207 1.93 -13.48 -12.57
C ALA A 207 0.73 -13.43 -13.53
N MET A 208 -0.49 -13.34 -12.97
CA MET A 208 -1.75 -13.23 -13.71
C MET A 208 -2.06 -11.81 -14.17
N GLN A 209 -1.19 -10.82 -13.90
CA GLN A 209 -1.35 -9.43 -14.29
C GLN A 209 -2.70 -8.84 -13.86
N VAL A 210 -3.17 -9.20 -12.68
CA VAL A 210 -4.38 -8.62 -12.10
C VAL A 210 -4.14 -7.13 -11.86
N ALA A 211 -5.09 -6.29 -12.27
CA ALA A 211 -5.05 -4.87 -12.04
C ALA A 211 -6.37 -4.37 -11.47
N ALA A 212 -6.30 -3.25 -10.75
CA ALA A 212 -7.44 -2.65 -10.07
C ALA A 212 -7.76 -1.28 -10.67
N THR A 213 -9.05 -0.92 -10.69
CA THR A 213 -9.53 0.40 -11.12
C THR A 213 -9.61 1.41 -9.98
N ALA A 214 -9.35 0.97 -8.75
CA ALA A 214 -9.24 1.79 -7.56
C ALA A 214 -8.38 1.07 -6.51
N TRP A 215 -8.10 1.72 -5.38
CA TRP A 215 -7.45 1.10 -4.23
C TRP A 215 -8.23 1.40 -2.94
N GLY A 216 -8.03 0.59 -1.92
CA GLY A 216 -8.74 0.72 -0.65
C GLY A 216 -8.39 -0.42 0.31
N PRO A 217 -9.36 -0.95 1.07
CA PRO A 217 -9.15 -2.09 1.94
C PRO A 217 -8.73 -3.32 1.13
N SER A 218 -7.90 -4.17 1.71
CA SER A 218 -7.47 -5.44 1.12
C SER A 218 -8.55 -6.53 1.27
N GLY A 219 -8.18 -7.81 1.22
CA GLY A 219 -9.07 -8.92 1.51
C GLY A 219 -10.27 -9.04 0.56
N LEU A 220 -11.41 -9.48 1.09
CA LEU A 220 -12.61 -9.73 0.31
C LEU A 220 -13.22 -8.47 -0.31
N LEU A 221 -13.11 -7.31 0.36
CA LEU A 221 -13.66 -6.06 -0.17
C LEU A 221 -12.90 -5.58 -1.43
N ALA A 222 -11.65 -5.92 -1.57
CA ALA A 222 -10.88 -5.56 -2.76
C ALA A 222 -11.35 -6.26 -4.04
N LEU A 223 -12.09 -7.36 -3.96
CA LEU A 223 -12.68 -8.05 -5.12
C LEU A 223 -13.48 -7.09 -6.03
N PHE A 224 -14.17 -6.12 -5.44
CA PHE A 224 -15.01 -5.18 -6.19
C PHE A 224 -14.22 -4.19 -7.06
N VAL A 225 -12.93 -4.00 -6.80
CA VAL A 225 -12.09 -3.07 -7.55
C VAL A 225 -11.08 -3.78 -8.46
N MET A 226 -10.98 -5.12 -8.43
CA MET A 226 -10.10 -5.92 -9.28
C MET A 226 -10.69 -6.11 -10.69
N THR A 227 -11.01 -5.01 -11.35
CA THR A 227 -11.80 -4.99 -12.59
C THR A 227 -11.00 -4.63 -13.84
N ALA A 228 -9.69 -4.51 -13.71
CA ALA A 228 -8.76 -4.28 -14.81
C ALA A 228 -7.80 -5.48 -15.01
N GLY A 229 -7.09 -5.47 -16.11
CA GLY A 229 -6.14 -6.52 -16.46
C GLY A 229 -6.38 -7.08 -17.87
N PRO A 230 -5.36 -7.69 -18.48
CA PRO A 230 -5.40 -8.11 -19.88
C PRO A 230 -6.37 -9.28 -20.14
N HIS A 231 -6.75 -10.01 -19.09
CA HIS A 231 -7.61 -11.21 -19.22
C HIS A 231 -9.10 -10.93 -19.00
N GLY A 232 -9.48 -9.66 -18.82
CA GLY A 232 -10.85 -9.24 -18.58
C GLY A 232 -11.28 -9.28 -17.10
N VAL A 233 -12.44 -8.68 -16.81
CA VAL A 233 -12.93 -8.45 -15.43
C VAL A 233 -13.11 -9.76 -14.66
N ALA A 234 -13.83 -10.71 -15.24
CA ALA A 234 -14.13 -11.98 -14.56
C ALA A 234 -12.86 -12.78 -14.21
N ALA A 235 -11.89 -12.81 -15.11
CA ALA A 235 -10.62 -13.47 -14.87
C ALA A 235 -9.79 -12.74 -13.79
N SER A 236 -9.75 -11.41 -13.82
CA SER A 236 -9.04 -10.61 -12.80
C SER A 236 -9.63 -10.81 -11.41
N VAL A 237 -10.94 -10.74 -11.26
CA VAL A 237 -11.63 -11.01 -9.98
C VAL A 237 -11.39 -12.45 -9.53
N GLY A 238 -11.50 -13.42 -10.44
CA GLY A 238 -11.25 -14.83 -10.15
C GLY A 238 -9.81 -15.11 -9.73
N CYS A 239 -8.83 -14.56 -10.45
CA CYS A 239 -7.42 -14.68 -10.09
C CYS A 239 -7.10 -14.03 -8.74
N TYR A 240 -7.69 -12.87 -8.44
CA TYR A 240 -7.53 -12.25 -7.14
C TYR A 240 -8.10 -13.13 -6.01
N ALA A 241 -9.32 -13.70 -6.21
CA ALA A 241 -9.91 -14.63 -5.23
C ALA A 241 -9.05 -15.87 -4.99
N VAL A 242 -8.48 -16.47 -6.05
CA VAL A 242 -7.53 -17.57 -5.92
C VAL A 242 -6.28 -17.13 -5.16
N GLY A 243 -5.75 -15.94 -5.44
CA GLY A 243 -4.64 -15.34 -4.69
C GLY A 243 -4.91 -15.22 -3.20
N LEU A 244 -6.11 -14.79 -2.80
CA LEU A 244 -6.54 -14.75 -1.39
C LEU A 244 -6.48 -16.13 -0.75
N VAL A 245 -7.02 -17.15 -1.41
CA VAL A 245 -7.00 -18.54 -0.92
C VAL A 245 -5.57 -19.04 -0.76
N ILE A 246 -4.69 -18.78 -1.74
CA ILE A 246 -3.27 -19.12 -1.66
C ILE A 246 -2.65 -18.45 -0.42
N CYS A 247 -2.92 -17.17 -0.18
CA CYS A 247 -2.39 -16.44 0.98
C CYS A 247 -2.90 -17.01 2.30
N TYR A 248 -4.19 -17.35 2.40
CA TYR A 248 -4.74 -17.96 3.61
C TYR A 248 -4.07 -19.30 3.93
N ILE A 249 -3.89 -20.15 2.92
CA ILE A 249 -3.26 -21.47 3.07
C ILE A 249 -1.76 -21.31 3.37
N MET A 250 -1.03 -20.52 2.60
CA MET A 250 0.41 -20.37 2.77
C MET A 250 0.75 -19.59 4.04
N GLY A 251 -0.03 -18.55 4.39
CA GLY A 251 0.10 -17.86 5.68
C GLY A 251 -0.10 -18.81 6.86
N PHE A 252 -1.08 -19.70 6.78
CA PHE A 252 -1.29 -20.75 7.78
C PHE A 252 -0.10 -21.73 7.84
N ILE A 253 0.33 -22.29 6.71
CA ILE A 253 1.39 -23.31 6.65
C ILE A 253 2.72 -22.75 7.16
N VAL A 254 3.14 -21.59 6.62
CA VAL A 254 4.42 -20.97 7.00
C VAL A 254 4.41 -20.57 8.47
N THR A 255 3.33 -20.00 8.98
CA THR A 255 3.20 -19.66 10.40
C THR A 255 3.18 -20.92 11.28
N ASN A 256 2.48 -21.96 10.84
CA ASN A 256 2.46 -23.21 11.59
C ASN A 256 3.85 -23.86 11.70
N ALA A 257 4.68 -23.72 10.68
CA ALA A 257 6.06 -24.22 10.67
C ALA A 257 7.02 -23.35 11.51
N MET A 258 6.88 -22.03 11.46
CA MET A 258 7.83 -21.10 12.09
C MET A 258 7.52 -20.77 13.56
N VAL A 259 6.28 -20.88 13.98
CA VAL A 259 5.83 -20.52 15.34
C VAL A 259 5.55 -21.79 16.12
N SER A 260 6.17 -21.97 17.28
CA SER A 260 5.91 -23.10 18.16
C SER A 260 4.68 -22.88 19.04
N VAL A 261 4.18 -23.93 19.67
CA VAL A 261 3.10 -23.83 20.68
C VAL A 261 3.59 -23.06 21.91
N GLU A 262 4.87 -23.20 22.23
CA GLU A 262 5.52 -22.50 23.34
C GLU A 262 5.61 -20.98 23.09
N ASP A 263 5.94 -20.55 21.86
CA ASP A 263 5.89 -19.13 21.47
C ASP A 263 4.50 -18.52 21.74
N VAL A 264 3.44 -19.29 21.49
CA VAL A 264 2.04 -18.85 21.68
C VAL A 264 1.62 -18.91 23.15
N ALA A 265 2.18 -19.83 23.93
CA ALA A 265 1.90 -19.92 25.36
C ALA A 265 2.51 -18.75 26.14
N ASN A 266 3.66 -18.23 25.69
CA ASN A 266 4.40 -17.13 26.32
C ASN A 266 3.96 -15.73 25.83
N ALA A 267 3.01 -15.66 24.89
CA ALA A 267 2.45 -14.43 24.33
C ALA A 267 1.15 -14.04 25.07
#